data_b3c0befcd130c7260bdfa90364669ed3
#
_entry.id   b3c0befcd130c7260bdfa90364669ed3
#
_cell.length_a   1.000
_cell.length_b   1.000
_cell.length_c   1.000
_cell.angle_alpha   90.00
_cell.angle_beta   90.00
_cell.angle_gamma   90.00
#
_symmetry.space_group_name_H-M   'P 1'
#
loop_
_entity.id
_entity.type
_entity.pdbx_description
1 polymer ?
#
loop_
_entity_poly.entity_id
_entity_poly.type
_entity_poly.pdbx_seq_one_letter_code
_entity_poly.pdbx_strand_id
1 'polypeptide(L)'
;MKRTFKILFWNVTRIFFSLFFRLNKNQIYFSSYNGLKYACNPRSISEKIHELDPNKKIIWSFKNPESINVPSYITKVKKNSFADIKALWTSKFWVMNAGFLVPQKRKNQFFMDTWHGDRAFKNVDKSADGKTSLADSYKCVDVLLSGSDYNDNVAKRAMKFNGEILHSGSPRNDIFFADFTLKKEQIRQELGISTFDKILTYAPTFREKDKGMEVLDFSSLIDALEARDQKKWGVLIRQHHKVKMQTQWNNDKRIIDASSYPEMQDIL
;
A
#
# COMPACT_ATOMS: atom_id res chain seq x y z
N MET A 1 -19.05 -12.59 11.17
CA MET A 1 -20.26 -11.90 10.59
C MET A 1 -20.48 -12.41 9.17
N LYS A 2 -21.67 -12.97 8.87
CA LYS A 2 -21.98 -13.54 7.54
C LYS A 2 -21.89 -12.46 6.44
N ARG A 3 -21.47 -12.81 5.23
CA ARG A 3 -21.30 -11.88 4.07
C ARG A 3 -22.58 -11.07 3.80
N THR A 4 -23.72 -11.72 3.87
CA THR A 4 -25.05 -11.09 3.67
C THR A 4 -25.30 -9.93 4.64
N PHE A 5 -24.94 -10.10 5.93
CA PHE A 5 -25.09 -9.04 6.92
C PHE A 5 -24.19 -7.84 6.67
N LYS A 6 -22.98 -8.07 6.19
CA LYS A 6 -22.09 -6.97 5.78
C LYS A 6 -22.64 -6.19 4.60
N ILE A 7 -23.17 -6.87 3.59
CA ILE A 7 -23.77 -6.23 2.41
C ILE A 7 -24.99 -5.40 2.84
N LEU A 8 -25.85 -5.94 3.67
CA LEU A 8 -27.02 -5.22 4.20
C LEU A 8 -26.60 -3.97 4.96
N PHE A 9 -25.63 -4.09 5.87
CA PHE A 9 -25.11 -2.96 6.64
C PHE A 9 -24.59 -1.83 5.73
N TRP A 10 -23.78 -2.17 4.71
CA TRP A 10 -23.27 -1.17 3.77
C TRP A 10 -24.36 -0.53 2.93
N ASN A 11 -25.38 -1.27 2.54
CA ASN A 11 -26.52 -0.71 1.80
C ASN A 11 -27.37 0.23 2.66
N VAL A 12 -27.66 -0.15 3.89
CA VAL A 12 -28.42 0.68 4.84
C VAL A 12 -27.67 1.98 5.13
N THR A 13 -26.39 1.91 5.45
CA THR A 13 -25.59 3.12 5.71
C THR A 13 -25.48 4.00 4.46
N ARG A 14 -25.29 3.41 3.28
CA ARG A 14 -25.28 4.15 2.00
C ARG A 14 -26.57 4.93 1.78
N ILE A 15 -27.73 4.28 1.97
CA ILE A 15 -29.05 4.90 1.79
C ILE A 15 -29.21 6.04 2.81
N PHE A 16 -28.94 5.76 4.08
CA PHE A 16 -29.03 6.77 5.14
C PHE A 16 -28.21 8.02 4.80
N PHE A 17 -26.91 7.85 4.50
CA PHE A 17 -26.07 8.99 4.15
C PHE A 17 -26.45 9.65 2.82
N SER A 18 -27.11 8.93 1.90
CA SER A 18 -27.60 9.51 0.66
C SER A 18 -28.80 10.44 0.88
N LEU A 19 -29.64 10.13 1.85
CA LEU A 19 -30.83 10.93 2.17
C LEU A 19 -30.47 12.19 2.98
N PHE A 20 -29.56 12.07 3.93
CA PHE A 20 -29.30 13.12 4.92
C PHE A 20 -28.05 13.95 4.67
N PHE A 21 -27.13 13.51 3.80
CA PHE A 21 -25.85 14.18 3.60
C PHE A 21 -25.53 14.36 2.12
N ARG A 22 -25.10 15.56 1.74
CA ARG A 22 -24.59 15.85 0.40
C ARG A 22 -23.15 15.31 0.24
N LEU A 23 -22.78 14.99 -1.01
CA LEU A 23 -21.38 14.70 -1.32
C LEU A 23 -20.56 15.98 -1.26
N ASN A 24 -19.42 15.89 -0.56
CA ASN A 24 -18.46 16.98 -0.51
C ASN A 24 -17.43 16.81 -1.63
N LYS A 25 -17.45 17.72 -2.62
CA LYS A 25 -16.55 17.71 -3.78
C LYS A 25 -15.08 17.97 -3.41
N ASN A 26 -14.84 18.60 -2.27
CA ASN A 26 -13.50 18.91 -1.78
C ASN A 26 -12.96 17.86 -0.83
N GLN A 27 -13.71 16.78 -0.56
CA GLN A 27 -13.31 15.74 0.37
C GLN A 27 -12.94 14.46 -0.38
N ILE A 28 -11.78 13.90 -0.02
CA ILE A 28 -11.23 12.67 -0.59
C ILE A 28 -10.97 11.69 0.56
N TYR A 29 -11.46 10.48 0.41
CA TYR A 29 -11.29 9.40 1.35
C TYR A 29 -10.20 8.44 0.87
N PHE A 30 -9.23 8.19 1.75
CA PHE A 30 -8.10 7.31 1.50
C PHE A 30 -8.08 6.11 2.44
N SER A 31 -7.60 4.97 1.93
CA SER A 31 -7.27 3.81 2.74
C SER A 31 -6.18 2.99 2.05
N SER A 32 -5.16 2.58 2.79
CA SER A 32 -4.11 1.71 2.29
C SER A 32 -4.02 0.44 3.13
N TYR A 33 -3.86 -0.72 2.45
CA TYR A 33 -3.79 -2.05 3.06
C TYR A 33 -4.90 -2.28 4.09
N ASN A 34 -6.12 -1.92 3.72
CA ASN A 34 -7.29 -2.05 4.60
C ASN A 34 -7.18 -1.25 5.91
N GLY A 35 -6.54 -0.09 5.87
CA GLY A 35 -6.34 0.80 7.02
C GLY A 35 -5.18 0.41 7.93
N LEU A 36 -4.23 -0.37 7.46
CA LEU A 36 -3.08 -0.80 8.26
C LEU A 36 -1.92 0.19 8.25
N LYS A 37 -1.76 0.96 7.17
CA LYS A 37 -0.58 1.83 6.99
C LYS A 37 -0.93 3.12 6.26
N TYR A 38 -0.16 4.17 6.52
CA TYR A 38 -0.04 5.35 5.65
C TYR A 38 1.07 5.10 4.65
N ALA A 39 0.74 4.55 3.47
CA ALA A 39 1.76 3.97 2.60
C ALA A 39 1.29 3.79 1.16
N CYS A 40 2.22 3.48 0.26
CA CYS A 40 1.97 3.01 -1.09
C CYS A 40 1.33 4.09 -1.99
N ASN A 41 0.75 3.69 -3.13
CA ASN A 41 0.14 4.60 -4.10
C ASN A 41 -0.84 5.62 -3.49
N PRO A 42 -1.77 5.24 -2.57
CA PRO A 42 -2.67 6.20 -1.94
C PRO A 42 -1.93 7.31 -1.18
N ARG A 43 -0.78 6.99 -0.53
CA ARG A 43 0.05 7.99 0.15
C ARG A 43 0.59 9.01 -0.84
N SER A 44 1.30 8.56 -1.88
CA SER A 44 1.89 9.45 -2.89
C SER A 44 0.84 10.32 -3.57
N ILE A 45 -0.33 9.75 -3.88
CA ILE A 45 -1.46 10.51 -4.45
C ILE A 45 -1.96 11.55 -3.45
N SER A 46 -2.12 11.22 -2.17
CA SER A 46 -2.64 12.16 -1.17
C SER A 46 -1.68 13.32 -0.91
N GLU A 47 -0.38 13.05 -0.88
CA GLU A 47 0.67 14.07 -0.74
C GLU A 47 0.69 15.00 -1.95
N LYS A 48 0.62 14.44 -3.17
CA LYS A 48 0.58 15.25 -4.41
C LYS A 48 -0.71 16.07 -4.54
N ILE A 49 -1.84 15.56 -4.11
CA ILE A 49 -3.08 16.34 -4.08
C ILE A 49 -2.97 17.53 -3.14
N HIS A 50 -2.37 17.35 -1.94
CA HIS A 50 -2.17 18.46 -1.02
C HIS A 50 -1.21 19.52 -1.57
N GLU A 51 -0.14 19.10 -2.24
CA GLU A 51 0.79 20.00 -2.92
C GLU A 51 0.08 20.85 -3.98
N LEU A 52 -0.79 20.23 -4.81
CA LEU A 52 -1.48 20.90 -5.90
C LEU A 52 -2.69 21.74 -5.44
N ASP A 53 -3.38 21.30 -4.40
CA ASP A 53 -4.56 22.00 -3.84
C ASP A 53 -4.64 21.77 -2.32
N PRO A 54 -4.01 22.64 -1.52
CA PRO A 54 -4.01 22.54 -0.06
C PRO A 54 -5.41 22.65 0.58
N ASN A 55 -6.41 23.12 -0.17
CA ASN A 55 -7.79 23.25 0.32
C ASN A 55 -8.58 21.93 0.27
N LYS A 56 -8.03 20.88 -0.33
CA LYS A 56 -8.66 19.56 -0.32
C LYS A 56 -8.65 18.96 1.06
N LYS A 57 -9.81 18.50 1.50
CA LYS A 57 -9.95 17.77 2.75
C LYS A 57 -9.56 16.31 2.55
N ILE A 58 -8.40 15.94 3.04
CA ILE A 58 -7.83 14.59 2.93
C ILE A 58 -8.15 13.80 4.19
N ILE A 59 -8.94 12.74 4.05
CA ILE A 59 -9.34 11.88 5.17
C ILE A 59 -8.78 10.48 4.97
N TRP A 60 -8.07 10.00 5.97
CA TRP A 60 -7.49 8.66 5.98
C TRP A 60 -8.13 7.76 7.04
N SER A 61 -8.55 6.57 6.60
CA SER A 61 -9.12 5.53 7.46
C SER A 61 -8.06 4.56 7.93
N PHE A 62 -7.89 4.44 9.25
CA PHE A 62 -6.92 3.55 9.88
C PHE A 62 -7.57 2.61 10.88
N LYS A 63 -7.04 1.38 11.01
CA LYS A 63 -7.46 0.46 12.09
C LYS A 63 -7.07 1.01 13.45
N ASN A 64 -5.83 1.51 13.56
CA ASN A 64 -5.25 2.08 14.77
C ASN A 64 -4.70 3.48 14.45
N PRO A 65 -5.54 4.55 14.39
CA PRO A 65 -5.10 5.87 13.98
C PRO A 65 -4.05 6.49 14.90
N GLU A 66 -4.04 6.13 16.18
CA GLU A 66 -3.09 6.69 17.18
C GLU A 66 -1.66 6.22 16.95
N SER A 67 -1.47 5.01 16.38
CA SER A 67 -0.14 4.45 16.12
C SER A 67 0.47 4.84 14.78
N ILE A 68 -0.22 5.68 14.00
CA ILE A 68 0.23 6.04 12.65
C ILE A 68 0.50 7.53 12.56
N ASN A 69 1.74 7.87 12.27
CA ASN A 69 2.14 9.25 12.00
C ASN A 69 1.75 9.64 10.57
N VAL A 70 1.14 10.80 10.44
CA VAL A 70 0.77 11.40 9.16
C VAL A 70 1.00 12.91 9.21
N PRO A 71 1.16 13.60 8.07
CA PRO A 71 1.19 15.06 8.02
C PRO A 71 -0.03 15.71 8.68
N SER A 72 0.15 16.89 9.24
CA SER A 72 -0.89 17.62 10.00
C SER A 72 -2.14 17.98 9.21
N TYR A 73 -2.04 18.09 7.90
CA TYR A 73 -3.18 18.37 7.02
C TYR A 73 -4.13 17.17 6.83
N ILE A 74 -3.74 15.98 7.28
CA ILE A 74 -4.54 14.76 7.15
C ILE A 74 -5.46 14.58 8.35
N THR A 75 -6.74 14.39 8.09
CA THR A 75 -7.71 13.96 9.10
C THR A 75 -7.71 12.44 9.22
N LYS A 76 -7.34 11.92 10.39
CA LYS A 76 -7.39 10.47 10.68
C LYS A 76 -8.77 10.07 11.21
N VAL A 77 -9.31 8.95 10.74
CA VAL A 77 -10.53 8.34 11.27
C VAL A 77 -10.29 6.87 11.60
N LYS A 78 -10.90 6.40 12.69
CA LYS A 78 -10.81 4.98 13.09
C LYS A 78 -11.73 4.15 12.21
N LYS A 79 -11.17 3.15 11.55
CA LYS A 79 -11.90 2.26 10.63
C LYS A 79 -13.13 1.64 11.29
N ASN A 80 -14.24 1.63 10.56
CA ASN A 80 -15.57 1.18 10.99
C ASN A 80 -16.20 2.00 12.12
N SER A 81 -15.63 3.14 12.53
CA SER A 81 -16.32 4.09 13.40
C SER A 81 -17.38 4.88 12.64
N PHE A 82 -18.26 5.59 13.35
CA PHE A 82 -19.22 6.49 12.72
C PHE A 82 -18.53 7.57 11.87
N ALA A 83 -17.42 8.13 12.34
CA ALA A 83 -16.62 9.11 11.60
C ALA A 83 -16.08 8.54 10.28
N ASP A 84 -15.60 7.29 10.29
CA ASP A 84 -15.13 6.59 9.11
C ASP A 84 -16.25 6.35 8.09
N ILE A 85 -17.39 5.82 8.55
CA ILE A 85 -18.56 5.56 7.71
C ILE A 85 -19.12 6.85 7.12
N LYS A 86 -19.17 7.92 7.93
CA LYS A 86 -19.56 9.26 7.47
C LYS A 86 -18.58 9.77 6.42
N ALA A 87 -17.28 9.72 6.68
CA ALA A 87 -16.25 10.14 5.74
C ALA A 87 -16.34 9.39 4.41
N LEU A 88 -16.47 8.07 4.46
CA LEU A 88 -16.64 7.22 3.29
C LEU A 88 -17.84 7.68 2.43
N TRP A 89 -19.01 7.84 3.05
CA TRP A 89 -20.24 8.13 2.31
C TRP A 89 -20.40 9.60 1.92
N THR A 90 -19.68 10.52 2.54
CA THR A 90 -19.74 11.96 2.19
C THR A 90 -18.60 12.41 1.28
N SER A 91 -17.51 11.65 1.14
CA SER A 91 -16.45 11.98 0.21
C SER A 91 -16.87 11.77 -1.24
N LYS A 92 -16.56 12.74 -2.10
CA LYS A 92 -16.77 12.63 -3.55
C LYS A 92 -15.85 11.60 -4.18
N PHE A 93 -14.61 11.50 -3.70
CA PHE A 93 -13.59 10.64 -4.24
C PHE A 93 -13.09 9.64 -3.20
N TRP A 94 -12.89 8.41 -3.63
CA TRP A 94 -12.23 7.35 -2.86
C TRP A 94 -10.96 6.92 -3.59
N VAL A 95 -9.88 6.77 -2.84
CA VAL A 95 -8.60 6.26 -3.33
C VAL A 95 -8.12 5.17 -2.40
N MET A 96 -8.06 3.94 -2.89
CA MET A 96 -7.68 2.79 -2.07
C MET A 96 -6.76 1.85 -2.87
N ASN A 97 -6.07 0.97 -2.17
CA ASN A 97 -5.23 -0.05 -2.81
C ASN A 97 -5.56 -1.49 -2.40
N ALA A 98 -6.42 -1.69 -1.43
CA ALA A 98 -6.87 -3.00 -0.96
C ALA A 98 -8.03 -2.89 0.05
N GLY A 99 -8.74 -3.99 0.24
CA GLY A 99 -9.65 -4.18 1.38
C GLY A 99 -10.97 -3.44 1.31
N PHE A 100 -11.46 -3.15 0.14
CA PHE A 100 -12.80 -2.59 -0.01
C PHE A 100 -13.85 -3.72 -0.17
N LEU A 101 -14.89 -3.64 0.65
CA LEU A 101 -16.01 -4.61 0.64
C LEU A 101 -17.35 -3.90 0.47
N VAL A 102 -17.33 -2.73 -0.16
CA VAL A 102 -18.55 -1.95 -0.37
C VAL A 102 -19.21 -2.43 -1.66
N PRO A 103 -20.43 -2.96 -1.60
CA PRO A 103 -21.06 -3.56 -2.78
C PRO A 103 -21.47 -2.53 -3.82
N GLN A 104 -21.71 -1.29 -3.38
CA GLN A 104 -22.14 -0.18 -4.24
C GLN A 104 -21.67 1.15 -3.64
N LYS A 105 -21.35 2.12 -4.50
CA LYS A 105 -21.12 3.52 -4.11
C LYS A 105 -22.39 4.36 -4.31
N ARG A 106 -22.40 5.58 -3.79
CA ARG A 106 -23.48 6.53 -4.07
C ARG A 106 -23.39 7.03 -5.52
N LYS A 107 -24.51 7.46 -6.09
CA LYS A 107 -24.52 8.16 -7.37
C LYS A 107 -23.56 9.37 -7.29
N ASN A 108 -22.76 9.57 -8.31
CA ASN A 108 -21.74 10.61 -8.42
C ASN A 108 -20.55 10.50 -7.45
N GLN A 109 -20.37 9.41 -6.70
CA GLN A 109 -19.08 9.11 -6.09
C GLN A 109 -18.14 8.49 -7.13
N PHE A 110 -16.85 8.77 -6.99
CA PHE A 110 -15.80 8.25 -7.85
C PHE A 110 -14.84 7.41 -7.03
N PHE A 111 -14.52 6.22 -7.49
CA PHE A 111 -13.63 5.30 -6.82
C PHE A 111 -12.45 4.89 -7.70
N MET A 112 -11.24 5.25 -7.28
CA MET A 112 -9.99 4.82 -7.86
C MET A 112 -9.37 3.72 -7.01
N ASP A 113 -9.17 2.54 -7.60
CA ASP A 113 -8.31 1.52 -7.00
C ASP A 113 -6.91 1.61 -7.60
N THR A 114 -5.93 1.83 -6.76
CA THR A 114 -4.53 1.98 -7.18
C THR A 114 -3.79 0.67 -7.17
N TRP A 115 -4.40 -0.42 -6.64
CA TRP A 115 -3.71 -1.65 -6.31
C TRP A 115 -2.46 -1.39 -5.44
N HIS A 116 -1.59 -2.40 -5.26
CA HIS A 116 -0.44 -2.29 -4.35
C HIS A 116 0.78 -3.07 -4.85
N GLY A 117 0.89 -3.28 -6.13
CA GLY A 117 1.99 -3.96 -6.80
C GLY A 117 1.65 -4.29 -8.24
N ASP A 118 2.58 -4.92 -8.91
CA ASP A 118 2.34 -5.50 -10.22
C ASP A 118 1.61 -6.84 -10.08
N ARG A 119 0.67 -7.12 -10.98
CA ARG A 119 -0.10 -8.37 -11.01
C ARG A 119 0.66 -9.51 -11.69
N ALA A 120 1.89 -9.26 -12.15
CA ALA A 120 2.67 -10.17 -12.97
C ALA A 120 3.10 -11.45 -12.26
N PHE A 121 3.43 -11.37 -10.95
CA PHE A 121 4.13 -12.44 -10.23
C PHE A 121 3.22 -13.37 -9.42
N LYS A 122 1.94 -13.05 -9.29
CA LYS A 122 1.00 -13.87 -8.50
C LYS A 122 -0.26 -14.14 -9.31
N ASN A 123 -0.77 -15.36 -9.18
CA ASN A 123 -2.09 -15.67 -9.73
C ASN A 123 -3.16 -14.95 -8.91
N VAL A 124 -3.74 -13.90 -9.48
CA VAL A 124 -4.80 -13.09 -8.85
C VAL A 124 -6.20 -13.61 -9.21
N ASP A 125 -6.31 -14.71 -9.98
CA ASP A 125 -7.60 -15.30 -10.38
C ASP A 125 -8.36 -15.93 -9.20
N LYS A 126 -7.66 -16.23 -8.10
CA LYS A 126 -8.25 -16.78 -6.89
C LYS A 126 -8.19 -15.74 -5.77
N SER A 127 -9.32 -15.49 -5.13
CA SER A 127 -9.31 -14.74 -3.87
C SER A 127 -8.51 -15.53 -2.81
N ALA A 128 -7.81 -14.82 -1.92
CA ALA A 128 -7.00 -15.45 -0.88
C ALA A 128 -7.80 -16.37 0.07
N ASP A 129 -9.11 -16.17 0.17
CA ASP A 129 -10.03 -16.96 0.99
C ASP A 129 -10.82 -18.00 0.16
N GLY A 130 -10.62 -18.07 -1.15
CA GLY A 130 -11.34 -18.96 -2.06
C GLY A 130 -12.86 -18.74 -2.14
N LYS A 131 -13.39 -17.77 -1.40
CA LYS A 131 -14.83 -17.59 -1.18
C LYS A 131 -15.42 -16.35 -1.83
N THR A 132 -14.58 -15.37 -2.18
CA THR A 132 -15.03 -14.09 -2.73
C THR A 132 -14.47 -13.95 -4.14
N SER A 133 -15.34 -13.80 -5.13
CA SER A 133 -14.89 -13.42 -6.47
C SER A 133 -14.29 -12.01 -6.43
N LEU A 134 -13.07 -11.85 -6.92
CA LEU A 134 -12.48 -10.53 -7.11
C LEU A 134 -13.39 -9.63 -7.94
N ALA A 135 -14.03 -10.19 -8.96
CA ALA A 135 -14.98 -9.48 -9.81
C ALA A 135 -16.08 -8.75 -9.04
N ASP A 136 -16.60 -9.34 -7.95
CA ASP A 136 -17.62 -8.67 -7.13
C ASP A 136 -17.08 -7.44 -6.41
N SER A 137 -15.82 -7.44 -6.03
CA SER A 137 -15.17 -6.31 -5.37
C SER A 137 -14.91 -5.14 -6.33
N TYR A 138 -14.73 -5.42 -7.62
CA TYR A 138 -14.41 -4.41 -8.63
C TYR A 138 -15.61 -3.75 -9.30
N LYS A 139 -16.83 -4.22 -9.03
CA LYS A 139 -18.06 -3.64 -9.61
C LYS A 139 -18.30 -2.16 -9.30
N CYS A 140 -17.74 -1.66 -8.19
CA CYS A 140 -17.90 -0.25 -7.80
C CYS A 140 -16.67 0.61 -8.11
N VAL A 141 -15.61 0.05 -8.66
CA VAL A 141 -14.40 0.77 -9.06
C VAL A 141 -14.65 1.44 -10.42
N ASP A 142 -14.32 2.72 -10.53
CA ASP A 142 -14.40 3.48 -11.78
C ASP A 142 -13.09 3.44 -12.54
N VAL A 143 -11.98 3.66 -11.83
CA VAL A 143 -10.64 3.71 -12.41
C VAL A 143 -9.70 2.77 -11.67
N LEU A 144 -8.91 2.03 -12.45
CA LEU A 144 -7.87 1.15 -11.98
C LEU A 144 -6.51 1.64 -12.51
N LEU A 145 -5.50 1.78 -11.64
CA LEU A 145 -4.15 2.09 -12.10
C LEU A 145 -3.46 0.86 -12.68
N SER A 146 -2.72 1.06 -13.76
CA SER A 146 -1.93 0.04 -14.41
C SER A 146 -0.59 0.60 -14.90
N GLY A 147 0.42 -0.25 -14.96
CA GLY A 147 1.76 0.08 -15.47
C GLY A 147 2.11 -0.65 -16.77
N SER A 148 1.22 -1.52 -17.27
CA SER A 148 1.51 -2.28 -18.50
C SER A 148 0.26 -2.95 -19.09
N ASP A 149 0.31 -3.24 -20.38
CA ASP A 149 -0.73 -4.01 -21.09
C ASP A 149 -0.94 -5.41 -20.48
N TYR A 150 0.12 -6.00 -19.94
CA TYR A 150 0.00 -7.25 -19.21
C TYR A 150 -0.92 -7.13 -18.00
N ASN A 151 -0.73 -6.08 -17.20
CA ASN A 151 -1.59 -5.79 -16.03
C ASN A 151 -3.04 -5.54 -16.42
N ASP A 152 -3.28 -4.87 -17.53
CA ASP A 152 -4.63 -4.63 -18.06
C ASP A 152 -5.32 -5.93 -18.39
N ASN A 153 -4.62 -6.82 -19.08
CA ASN A 153 -5.14 -8.13 -19.44
C ASN A 153 -5.48 -8.97 -18.20
N VAL A 154 -4.64 -8.90 -17.15
CA VAL A 154 -4.92 -9.55 -15.87
C VAL A 154 -6.13 -8.94 -15.19
N ALA A 155 -6.26 -7.62 -15.19
CA ALA A 155 -7.43 -6.93 -14.61
C ALA A 155 -8.73 -7.31 -15.33
N LYS A 156 -8.74 -7.32 -16.66
CA LYS A 156 -9.89 -7.71 -17.46
C LYS A 156 -10.28 -9.18 -17.23
N ARG A 157 -9.30 -10.09 -17.21
CA ARG A 157 -9.53 -11.54 -17.09
C ARG A 157 -9.91 -11.94 -15.66
N ALA A 158 -9.08 -11.58 -14.67
CA ALA A 158 -9.20 -12.08 -13.30
C ALA A 158 -10.19 -11.28 -12.45
N MET A 159 -10.23 -9.97 -12.65
CA MET A 159 -11.11 -9.08 -11.90
C MET A 159 -12.41 -8.79 -12.65
N LYS A 160 -12.52 -9.24 -13.92
CA LYS A 160 -13.62 -8.90 -14.83
C LYS A 160 -13.88 -7.39 -14.84
N PHE A 161 -12.77 -6.63 -14.76
CA PHE A 161 -12.84 -5.17 -14.72
C PHE A 161 -13.13 -4.64 -16.10
N ASN A 162 -14.13 -3.77 -16.21
CA ASN A 162 -14.59 -3.13 -17.44
C ASN A 162 -14.70 -1.60 -17.31
N GLY A 163 -14.14 -1.04 -16.23
CA GLY A 163 -14.01 0.41 -16.04
C GLY A 163 -12.79 0.96 -16.77
N GLU A 164 -12.45 2.19 -16.47
CA GLU A 164 -11.29 2.89 -17.04
C GLU A 164 -9.99 2.34 -16.44
N ILE A 165 -9.01 2.06 -17.29
CA ILE A 165 -7.64 1.72 -16.86
C ILE A 165 -6.73 2.90 -17.18
N LEU A 166 -6.15 3.49 -16.15
CA LEU A 166 -5.22 4.61 -16.28
C LEU A 166 -3.77 4.09 -16.28
N HIS A 167 -3.09 4.25 -17.39
CA HIS A 167 -1.68 3.90 -17.56
C HIS A 167 -0.76 4.98 -16.96
N SER A 168 -0.67 5.02 -15.64
CA SER A 168 0.17 5.98 -14.92
C SER A 168 1.39 5.34 -14.25
N GLY A 169 1.53 4.03 -14.36
CA GLY A 169 2.48 3.31 -13.51
C GLY A 169 2.03 3.29 -12.05
N SER A 170 3.01 3.24 -11.15
CA SER A 170 2.77 3.22 -9.70
C SER A 170 3.20 4.55 -9.09
N PRO A 171 2.29 5.42 -8.63
CA PRO A 171 2.62 6.73 -8.04
C PRO A 171 3.62 6.68 -6.89
N ARG A 172 3.67 5.59 -6.14
CA ARG A 172 4.66 5.38 -5.09
C ARG A 172 6.11 5.36 -5.60
N ASN A 173 6.30 5.11 -6.91
CA ASN A 173 7.62 5.06 -7.54
C ASN A 173 8.08 6.43 -8.06
N ASP A 174 7.24 7.47 -7.98
CA ASP A 174 7.61 8.84 -8.37
C ASP A 174 8.81 9.34 -7.55
N ILE A 175 8.98 8.76 -6.37
CA ILE A 175 10.14 8.95 -5.51
C ILE A 175 11.47 8.74 -6.25
N PHE A 176 11.58 7.83 -7.18
CA PHE A 176 12.81 7.56 -7.92
C PHE A 176 13.15 8.60 -8.99
N PHE A 177 12.25 9.54 -9.26
CA PHE A 177 12.40 10.59 -10.26
C PHE A 177 12.52 12.00 -9.64
N ALA A 178 12.43 12.11 -8.33
CA ALA A 178 12.59 13.34 -7.59
C ALA A 178 14.01 13.51 -7.04
N ASP A 179 14.39 14.71 -6.61
CA ASP A 179 15.62 14.91 -5.85
C ASP A 179 15.45 14.37 -4.42
N PHE A 180 16.16 13.30 -4.14
CA PHE A 180 16.08 12.56 -2.87
C PHE A 180 17.30 12.72 -1.99
N THR A 181 18.22 13.56 -2.34
CA THR A 181 19.52 13.67 -1.66
C THR A 181 19.34 13.81 -0.14
N LEU A 182 18.58 14.78 0.31
CA LEU A 182 18.35 15.01 1.75
C LEU A 182 17.61 13.86 2.43
N LYS A 183 16.59 13.34 1.78
CA LYS A 183 15.82 12.21 2.33
C LYS A 183 16.65 10.92 2.38
N LYS A 184 17.47 10.67 1.37
CA LYS A 184 18.41 9.56 1.33
C LYS A 184 19.38 9.61 2.51
N GLU A 185 19.98 10.77 2.76
CA GLU A 185 20.87 11.00 3.90
C GLU A 185 20.16 10.70 5.23
N GLN A 186 18.94 11.23 5.41
CA GLN A 186 18.14 10.97 6.60
C GLN A 186 17.86 9.48 6.79
N ILE A 187 17.43 8.77 5.75
CA ILE A 187 17.14 7.33 5.81
C ILE A 187 18.41 6.54 6.14
N ARG A 188 19.56 6.90 5.55
CA ARG A 188 20.85 6.26 5.85
C ARG A 188 21.24 6.42 7.32
N GLN A 189 20.98 7.60 7.90
CA GLN A 189 21.20 7.84 9.34
C GLN A 189 20.22 7.05 10.21
N GLU A 190 18.92 7.08 9.90
CA GLU A 190 17.87 6.35 10.63
C GLU A 190 18.13 4.84 10.68
N LEU A 191 18.64 4.27 9.59
CA LEU A 191 18.96 2.84 9.49
C LEU A 191 20.38 2.49 9.96
N GLY A 192 21.21 3.47 10.31
CA GLY A 192 22.60 3.24 10.71
C GLY A 192 23.50 2.73 9.59
N ILE A 193 23.18 3.05 8.33
CA ILE A 193 23.90 2.54 7.14
C ILE A 193 24.77 3.59 6.45
N SER A 194 25.00 4.73 7.08
CA SER A 194 25.77 5.84 6.48
C SER A 194 27.23 5.49 6.19
N THR A 195 27.78 4.49 6.87
CA THR A 195 29.18 4.05 6.70
C THR A 195 29.41 3.12 5.52
N PHE A 196 28.35 2.62 4.88
CA PHE A 196 28.46 1.74 3.73
C PHE A 196 28.46 2.53 2.42
N ASP A 197 29.31 2.16 1.48
CA ASP A 197 29.33 2.72 0.12
C ASP A 197 28.16 2.18 -0.71
N LYS A 198 27.84 0.91 -0.52
CA LYS A 198 26.79 0.19 -1.26
C LYS A 198 25.87 -0.62 -0.34
N ILE A 199 24.63 -0.71 -0.74
CA ILE A 199 23.60 -1.46 -0.03
C ILE A 199 22.95 -2.48 -0.96
N LEU A 200 22.82 -3.70 -0.47
CA LEU A 200 22.02 -4.75 -1.08
C LEU A 200 20.71 -4.89 -0.27
N THR A 201 19.57 -4.79 -0.92
CA THR A 201 18.28 -5.02 -0.26
C THR A 201 17.76 -6.42 -0.59
N TYR A 202 17.55 -7.23 0.45
CA TYR A 202 16.93 -8.55 0.36
C TYR A 202 15.50 -8.52 0.89
N ALA A 203 14.52 -8.67 -0.01
CA ALA A 203 13.10 -8.59 0.31
C ALA A 203 12.34 -9.84 -0.19
N PRO A 204 12.46 -10.99 0.48
CA PRO A 204 11.85 -12.23 0.05
C PRO A 204 10.32 -12.18 0.14
N THR A 205 9.65 -12.87 -0.78
CA THR A 205 8.20 -13.02 -0.76
C THR A 205 7.78 -14.12 0.23
N PHE A 206 6.66 -13.90 0.93
CA PHE A 206 6.08 -14.92 1.79
C PHE A 206 5.60 -16.13 0.99
N ARG A 207 5.96 -17.33 1.44
CA ARG A 207 5.51 -18.62 0.91
C ARG A 207 4.81 -19.40 2.01
N GLU A 208 3.56 -19.83 1.78
CA GLU A 208 2.76 -20.52 2.81
C GLU A 208 3.28 -21.93 3.14
N LYS A 209 3.93 -22.59 2.18
CA LYS A 209 4.40 -23.98 2.32
C LYS A 209 5.81 -24.09 2.89
N ASP A 210 6.61 -23.07 2.74
CA ASP A 210 8.00 -23.08 3.22
C ASP A 210 8.03 -22.46 4.62
N LYS A 211 8.11 -23.29 5.65
CA LYS A 211 8.30 -22.87 7.04
C LYS A 211 9.71 -22.35 7.33
N GLY A 212 10.63 -22.43 6.36
CA GLY A 212 11.99 -21.93 6.44
C GLY A 212 12.30 -21.05 5.22
N MET A 213 12.81 -19.84 5.45
CA MET A 213 13.58 -19.13 4.44
C MET A 213 14.87 -19.91 4.20
N GLU A 214 15.28 -20.10 2.94
CA GLU A 214 16.66 -20.46 2.67
C GLU A 214 17.56 -19.46 3.41
N VAL A 215 18.38 -19.98 4.29
CA VAL A 215 19.34 -19.16 5.05
C VAL A 215 20.45 -18.82 4.08
N LEU A 216 20.36 -17.64 3.47
CA LEU A 216 21.47 -17.11 2.68
C LEU A 216 22.60 -16.69 3.63
N ASP A 217 23.80 -17.10 3.32
CA ASP A 217 25.00 -16.62 4.01
C ASP A 217 25.35 -15.21 3.50
N PHE A 218 24.73 -14.21 4.13
CA PHE A 218 24.96 -12.83 3.76
C PHE A 218 26.37 -12.35 4.12
N SER A 219 26.99 -12.90 5.15
CA SER A 219 28.36 -12.52 5.52
C SER A 219 29.35 -12.90 4.43
N SER A 220 29.32 -14.16 3.98
CA SER A 220 30.14 -14.60 2.85
C SER A 220 29.82 -13.83 1.54
N LEU A 221 28.55 -13.48 1.31
CA LEU A 221 28.18 -12.65 0.16
C LEU A 221 28.78 -11.24 0.24
N ILE A 222 28.71 -10.61 1.40
CA ILE A 222 29.32 -9.29 1.63
C ILE A 222 30.83 -9.35 1.41
N ASP A 223 31.51 -10.33 1.98
CA ASP A 223 32.96 -10.52 1.83
C ASP A 223 33.36 -10.65 0.36
N ALA A 224 32.60 -11.44 -0.43
CA ALA A 224 32.83 -11.59 -1.86
C ALA A 224 32.59 -10.28 -2.66
N LEU A 225 31.58 -9.49 -2.28
CA LEU A 225 31.29 -8.20 -2.91
C LEU A 225 32.40 -7.18 -2.59
N GLU A 226 32.82 -7.10 -1.33
CA GLU A 226 33.90 -6.21 -0.87
C GLU A 226 35.25 -6.58 -1.52
N ALA A 227 35.56 -7.87 -1.65
CA ALA A 227 36.76 -8.34 -2.34
C ALA A 227 36.75 -7.97 -3.82
N ARG A 228 35.57 -7.97 -4.46
CA ARG A 228 35.43 -7.68 -5.90
C ARG A 228 35.66 -6.21 -6.26
N ASP A 229 35.10 -5.27 -5.47
CA ASP A 229 35.07 -3.87 -5.86
C ASP A 229 35.67 -2.90 -4.84
N GLN A 230 36.23 -3.40 -3.75
CA GLN A 230 36.90 -2.64 -2.68
C GLN A 230 35.99 -1.58 -2.04
N LYS A 231 34.66 -1.82 -2.05
CA LYS A 231 33.64 -0.96 -1.46
C LYS A 231 33.10 -1.59 -0.18
N LYS A 232 32.71 -0.77 0.80
CA LYS A 232 32.01 -1.25 2.00
C LYS A 232 30.56 -1.55 1.66
N TRP A 233 30.14 -2.80 1.84
CA TRP A 233 28.80 -3.25 1.58
C TRP A 233 28.01 -3.48 2.86
N GLY A 234 26.72 -3.10 2.82
CA GLY A 234 25.72 -3.47 3.83
C GLY A 234 24.57 -4.23 3.19
N VAL A 235 23.87 -5.03 3.97
CA VAL A 235 22.67 -5.75 3.56
C VAL A 235 21.49 -5.28 4.39
N LEU A 236 20.44 -4.78 3.73
CA LEU A 236 19.13 -4.51 4.33
C LEU A 236 18.22 -5.73 4.13
N ILE A 237 17.73 -6.30 5.21
CA ILE A 237 16.77 -7.40 5.16
C ILE A 237 15.39 -6.83 5.45
N ARG A 238 14.46 -7.05 4.52
CA ARG A 238 13.05 -6.69 4.69
C ARG A 238 12.15 -7.91 4.55
N GLN A 239 11.85 -8.53 5.67
CA GLN A 239 10.96 -9.68 5.71
C GLN A 239 9.49 -9.29 5.54
N HIS A 240 8.70 -10.21 5.04
CA HIS A 240 7.26 -10.06 5.01
C HIS A 240 6.69 -10.12 6.44
N HIS A 241 5.75 -9.25 6.79
CA HIS A 241 5.17 -9.12 8.14
C HIS A 241 4.55 -10.42 8.74
N LYS A 242 4.36 -11.46 7.94
CA LYS A 242 3.89 -12.78 8.38
C LYS A 242 5.03 -13.74 8.74
N VAL A 243 6.26 -13.38 8.46
CA VAL A 243 7.43 -14.20 8.80
C VAL A 243 7.88 -13.81 10.20
N LYS A 244 8.02 -14.78 11.10
CA LYS A 244 8.66 -14.55 12.39
C LYS A 244 10.16 -14.37 12.15
N MET A 245 10.71 -13.30 12.70
CA MET A 245 12.10 -12.93 12.59
C MET A 245 13.02 -14.13 12.88
N GLN A 246 13.88 -14.48 11.95
CA GLN A 246 14.94 -15.43 12.20
C GLN A 246 16.16 -14.63 12.70
N THR A 247 16.58 -14.87 13.92
CA THR A 247 17.67 -14.16 14.62
C THR A 247 19.06 -14.55 14.14
N GLN A 248 19.20 -15.39 13.12
CA GLN A 248 20.47 -15.96 12.66
C GLN A 248 21.47 -14.94 12.07
N TRP A 249 21.04 -13.72 11.76
CA TRP A 249 21.91 -12.69 11.15
C TRP A 249 22.49 -11.69 12.16
N ASN A 250 22.16 -11.79 13.44
CA ASN A 250 22.44 -10.75 14.44
C ASN A 250 23.92 -10.56 14.79
N ASN A 251 24.81 -11.40 14.28
CA ASN A 251 26.23 -11.33 14.63
C ASN A 251 27.09 -10.49 13.66
N ASP A 252 26.58 -10.19 12.47
CA ASP A 252 27.28 -9.34 11.50
C ASP A 252 26.64 -7.95 11.44
N LYS A 253 27.37 -6.94 11.89
CA LYS A 253 26.90 -5.53 11.91
C LYS A 253 26.64 -4.94 10.53
N ARG A 254 27.05 -5.61 9.47
CA ARG A 254 26.77 -5.21 8.09
C ARG A 254 25.38 -5.65 7.62
N ILE A 255 24.67 -6.45 8.42
CA ILE A 255 23.34 -6.97 8.12
C ILE A 255 22.32 -6.27 9.02
N ILE A 256 21.44 -5.48 8.42
CA ILE A 256 20.50 -4.62 9.11
C ILE A 256 19.05 -5.07 8.82
N ASP A 257 18.25 -5.28 9.87
CA ASP A 257 16.82 -5.58 9.73
C ASP A 257 16.01 -4.30 9.49
N ALA A 258 15.54 -4.13 8.26
CA ALA A 258 14.67 -3.05 7.83
C ALA A 258 13.19 -3.50 7.71
N SER A 259 12.79 -4.63 8.32
CA SER A 259 11.44 -5.20 8.19
C SER A 259 10.35 -4.29 8.76
N SER A 260 10.67 -3.48 9.78
CA SER A 260 9.77 -2.51 10.39
C SER A 260 9.70 -1.18 9.64
N TYR A 261 10.61 -0.90 8.72
CA TYR A 261 10.63 0.38 8.00
C TYR A 261 9.33 0.58 7.21
N PRO A 262 8.68 1.76 7.26
CA PRO A 262 7.32 1.93 6.72
C PRO A 262 7.20 1.70 5.22
N GLU A 263 8.05 2.36 4.43
CA GLU A 263 7.97 2.35 2.97
C GLU A 263 9.09 1.54 2.32
N MET A 264 8.71 0.68 1.37
CA MET A 264 9.68 -0.11 0.61
C MET A 264 10.50 0.76 -0.35
N GLN A 265 9.86 1.73 -0.98
CA GLN A 265 10.50 2.62 -1.95
C GLN A 265 11.59 3.48 -1.32
N ASP A 266 11.47 3.79 -0.05
CA ASP A 266 12.45 4.59 0.70
C ASP A 266 13.77 3.83 0.93
N ILE A 267 13.77 2.48 0.83
CA ILE A 267 14.94 1.61 1.07
C ILE A 267 15.40 0.87 -0.18
N LEU A 268 14.89 1.23 -1.35
CA LEU A 268 15.36 0.81 -2.66
C LEU A 268 16.23 1.90 -3.28
#